data_672c644366285fc263c0c9687a051aca
#
_entry.id   672c644366285fc263c0c9687a051aca
#
_cell.length_a   1.000
_cell.length_b   1.000
_cell.length_c   1.000
_cell.angle_alpha   90.00
_cell.angle_beta   90.00
_cell.angle_gamma   90.00
#
_symmetry.space_group_name_H-M   'P 1'
#
loop_
_entity.id
_entity.type
_entity.pdbx_description
1 polymer ?
#
loop_
_entity_poly.entity_id
_entity_poly.type
_entity_poly.pdbx_seq_one_letter_code
_entity_poly.pdbx_strand_id
1 'polypeptide(L)'
;MPLILTEIETRVLGSLIEKDITTPDYYPLSLNALVNACNQKNNREPVMTLDEATVRDALSTLQEKRLAGPASGADSRVTKYEHRLQEAFNFDRREIAIVCVLLLRGAQTPGELRGRTDRMYHFEALDDVVSTLDRLAHREPPLAAVLPRQPGTKESRYMHLFSGEAPAAADVARASTPMTLSGGSTAERVAKLEEEVAALRAELSEVQQQLAAFRKQFE
;
A
#
# COMPACT_ATOMS: atom_id res chain seq x y z
N MET A 1 1.56 25.50 -0.71
CA MET A 1 2.59 24.48 -0.96
C MET A 1 1.90 23.21 -1.45
N PRO A 2 2.43 22.52 -2.45
CA PRO A 2 1.86 21.23 -2.85
C PRO A 2 1.93 20.25 -1.68
N LEU A 3 0.82 19.54 -1.44
CA LEU A 3 0.74 18.52 -0.42
C LEU A 3 1.48 17.28 -0.92
N ILE A 4 2.66 17.00 -0.37
CA ILE A 4 3.46 15.83 -0.74
C ILE A 4 3.59 14.93 0.49
N LEU A 5 3.12 13.69 0.36
CA LEU A 5 3.22 12.64 1.37
C LEU A 5 4.33 11.65 1.03
N THR A 6 5.07 11.23 2.04
CA THR A 6 5.97 10.09 1.94
C THR A 6 5.18 8.79 1.86
N GLU A 7 5.84 7.70 1.49
CA GLU A 7 5.23 6.37 1.44
C GLU A 7 4.68 5.92 2.80
N ILE A 8 5.39 6.27 3.88
CA ILE A 8 4.98 5.94 5.25
C ILE A 8 3.77 6.79 5.66
N GLU A 9 3.78 8.10 5.39
CA GLU A 9 2.62 8.97 5.65
C GLU A 9 1.38 8.50 4.87
N THR A 10 1.56 8.09 3.62
CA THR A 10 0.51 7.53 2.77
C THR A 10 -0.09 6.27 3.40
N ARG A 11 0.76 5.36 3.92
CA ARG A 11 0.34 4.15 4.61
C ARG A 11 -0.42 4.45 5.90
N VAL A 12 0.08 5.36 6.73
CA VAL A 12 -0.55 5.75 8.00
C VAL A 12 -1.91 6.37 7.74
N LEU A 13 -1.98 7.33 6.81
CA LEU A 13 -3.22 8.03 6.46
C LEU A 13 -4.26 7.06 5.89
N GLY A 14 -3.88 6.22 4.92
CA GLY A 14 -4.77 5.21 4.35
C GLY A 14 -5.28 4.20 5.39
N SER A 15 -4.44 3.84 6.36
CA SER A 15 -4.84 2.94 7.45
C SER A 15 -5.85 3.58 8.40
N LEU A 16 -5.71 4.87 8.71
CA LEU A 16 -6.70 5.61 9.50
C LEU A 16 -8.05 5.66 8.79
N ILE A 17 -8.07 6.01 7.49
CA ILE A 17 -9.30 6.08 6.69
C ILE A 17 -9.98 4.72 6.62
N GLU A 18 -9.22 3.65 6.31
CA GLU A 18 -9.79 2.31 6.23
C GLU A 18 -10.48 1.91 7.54
N LYS A 19 -9.82 2.16 8.69
CA LYS A 19 -10.36 1.76 9.99
C LYS A 19 -11.54 2.61 10.45
N ASP A 20 -11.56 3.87 10.11
CA ASP A 20 -12.74 4.72 10.34
C ASP A 20 -13.98 4.14 9.67
N ILE A 21 -13.86 3.71 8.41
CA ILE A 21 -15.00 3.20 7.63
C ILE A 21 -15.33 1.74 7.97
N THR A 22 -14.32 0.87 8.10
CA THR A 22 -14.53 -0.59 8.19
C THR A 22 -14.69 -1.11 9.61
N THR A 23 -14.19 -0.39 10.62
CA THR A 23 -14.25 -0.77 12.03
C THR A 23 -14.49 0.44 12.93
N PRO A 24 -15.62 1.16 12.77
CA PRO A 24 -15.90 2.41 13.47
C PRO A 24 -15.94 2.25 15.00
N ASP A 25 -16.36 1.07 15.51
CA ASP A 25 -16.42 0.80 16.95
C ASP A 25 -15.03 0.83 17.63
N TYR A 26 -13.96 0.62 16.84
CA TYR A 26 -12.59 0.67 17.32
C TYR A 26 -11.86 1.96 16.94
N TYR A 27 -12.52 2.88 16.29
CA TYR A 27 -11.97 4.16 15.88
C TYR A 27 -12.41 5.27 16.86
N PRO A 28 -11.55 6.26 17.18
CA PRO A 28 -10.16 6.50 16.75
C PRO A 28 -9.15 5.48 17.29
N LEU A 29 -8.00 5.34 16.61
CA LEU A 29 -7.00 4.31 16.90
C LEU A 29 -5.95 4.77 17.93
N SER A 30 -5.57 3.87 18.87
CA SER A 30 -4.33 4.03 19.60
C SER A 30 -3.12 3.85 18.68
N LEU A 31 -1.94 4.33 19.10
CA LEU A 31 -0.71 4.18 18.32
C LEU A 31 -0.41 2.70 17.99
N ASN A 32 -0.52 1.81 18.97
CA ASN A 32 -0.32 0.38 18.76
C ASN A 32 -1.31 -0.21 17.75
N ALA A 33 -2.61 0.15 17.84
CA ALA A 33 -3.62 -0.29 16.87
C ALA A 33 -3.32 0.22 15.46
N LEU A 34 -2.80 1.43 15.33
CA LEU A 34 -2.40 2.02 14.05
C LEU A 34 -1.17 1.32 13.46
N VAL A 35 -0.14 1.04 14.26
CA VAL A 35 1.03 0.23 13.83
C VAL A 35 0.57 -1.12 13.29
N ASN A 36 -0.31 -1.81 14.00
CA ASN A 36 -0.88 -3.07 13.54
C ASN A 36 -1.68 -2.92 12.25
N ALA A 37 -2.44 -1.83 12.09
CA ALA A 37 -3.19 -1.55 10.87
C ALA A 37 -2.26 -1.25 9.67
N CYS A 38 -1.15 -0.55 9.87
CA CYS A 38 -0.14 -0.27 8.85
C CYS A 38 0.56 -1.55 8.35
N ASN A 39 0.83 -2.48 9.25
CA ASN A 39 1.60 -3.71 9.01
C ASN A 39 0.73 -4.91 8.60
N GLN A 40 -0.55 -4.71 8.29
CA GLN A 40 -1.39 -5.79 7.79
C GLN A 40 -0.81 -6.40 6.51
N LYS A 41 -0.85 -7.73 6.40
CA LYS A 41 -0.38 -8.45 5.20
C LYS A 41 -1.38 -8.37 4.04
N ASN A 42 -2.66 -8.17 4.36
CA ASN A 42 -3.74 -8.07 3.38
C ASN A 42 -4.12 -6.61 3.15
N ASN A 43 -4.55 -6.29 1.93
CA ASN A 43 -5.01 -4.95 1.54
C ASN A 43 -3.92 -3.86 1.67
N ARG A 44 -2.65 -4.23 1.54
CA ARG A 44 -1.48 -3.35 1.60
C ARG A 44 -0.53 -3.71 0.48
N GLU A 45 -0.03 -2.71 -0.23
CA GLU A 45 1.00 -2.87 -1.25
C GLU A 45 1.89 -1.61 -1.26
N PRO A 46 3.18 -1.79 -1.01
CA PRO A 46 3.85 -3.02 -0.55
C PRO A 46 3.44 -3.42 0.89
N VAL A 47 3.69 -4.65 1.29
CA VAL A 47 3.60 -5.05 2.70
C VAL A 47 4.77 -4.41 3.44
N MET A 48 4.48 -3.73 4.56
CA MET A 48 5.49 -3.04 5.37
C MET A 48 5.59 -3.66 6.76
N THR A 49 6.74 -3.42 7.42
CA THR A 49 6.97 -3.74 8.83
C THR A 49 7.48 -2.48 9.50
N LEU A 50 6.57 -1.60 9.88
CA LEU A 50 6.86 -0.33 10.53
C LEU A 50 6.88 -0.51 12.04
N ASP A 51 7.82 0.14 12.70
CA ASP A 51 7.86 0.23 14.15
C ASP A 51 7.04 1.42 14.67
N GLU A 52 6.88 1.48 15.98
CA GLU A 52 6.10 2.52 16.64
C GLU A 52 6.71 3.92 16.47
N ALA A 53 8.03 4.04 16.45
CA ALA A 53 8.72 5.32 16.28
C ALA A 53 8.46 5.90 14.89
N THR A 54 8.61 5.08 13.86
CA THR A 54 8.35 5.46 12.45
C THR A 54 6.90 5.91 12.23
N VAL A 55 5.92 5.20 12.82
CA VAL A 55 4.49 5.57 12.70
C VAL A 55 4.19 6.85 13.46
N ARG A 56 4.84 7.07 14.62
CA ARG A 56 4.68 8.30 15.41
C ARG A 56 5.24 9.52 14.67
N ASP A 57 6.40 9.39 14.05
CA ASP A 57 7.01 10.46 13.26
C ASP A 57 6.13 10.83 12.06
N ALA A 58 5.58 9.83 11.35
CA ALA A 58 4.63 10.06 10.27
C ALA A 58 3.33 10.72 10.74
N LEU A 59 2.82 10.36 11.93
CA LEU A 59 1.66 11.04 12.53
C LEU A 59 1.97 12.52 12.84
N SER A 60 3.16 12.82 13.35
CA SER A 60 3.59 14.19 13.64
C SER A 60 3.58 15.05 12.38
N THR A 61 4.18 14.55 11.31
CA THR A 61 4.20 15.27 10.02
C THR A 61 2.81 15.36 9.37
N LEU A 62 1.97 14.34 9.49
CA LEU A 62 0.56 14.40 9.06
C LEU A 62 -0.25 15.42 9.86
N GLN A 63 0.06 15.60 11.15
CA GLN A 63 -0.57 16.62 11.99
C GLN A 63 -0.17 18.04 11.55
N GLU A 64 1.10 18.27 11.24
CA GLU A 64 1.59 19.53 10.68
C GLU A 64 0.87 19.85 9.34
N LYS A 65 0.64 18.84 8.52
CA LYS A 65 -0.12 18.92 7.27
C LYS A 65 -1.64 18.99 7.47
N ARG A 66 -2.14 18.92 8.71
CA ARG A 66 -3.57 18.91 9.10
C ARG A 66 -4.38 17.77 8.47
N LEU A 67 -3.76 16.63 8.19
CA LEU A 67 -4.41 15.45 7.60
C LEU A 67 -4.75 14.37 8.62
N ALA A 68 -4.09 14.37 9.76
CA ALA A 68 -4.38 13.50 10.90
C ALA A 68 -4.01 14.20 12.19
N GLY A 69 -4.42 13.66 13.32
CA GLY A 69 -4.04 14.20 14.62
C GLY A 69 -4.68 13.44 15.78
N PRO A 70 -4.41 13.87 17.01
CA PRO A 70 -5.10 13.34 18.16
C PRO A 70 -6.59 13.65 18.11
N ALA A 71 -7.41 12.67 18.44
CA ALA A 71 -8.86 12.81 18.52
C ALA A 71 -9.22 13.69 19.71
N SER A 72 -10.18 14.62 19.50
CA SER A 72 -10.69 15.50 20.53
C SER A 72 -11.70 14.76 21.42
N GLY A 73 -11.61 14.90 22.74
CA GLY A 73 -12.68 14.48 23.66
C GLY A 73 -12.44 13.17 24.40
N ALA A 74 -11.23 12.81 24.71
CA ALA A 74 -11.00 11.59 25.46
C ALA A 74 -10.64 11.85 26.92
N ASP A 75 -11.52 11.43 27.84
CA ASP A 75 -11.17 10.92 29.17
C ASP A 75 -10.33 9.61 29.09
N SER A 76 -9.72 9.35 27.93
CA SER A 76 -8.92 8.17 27.66
C SER A 76 -7.49 8.37 28.13
N ARG A 77 -7.00 7.43 28.96
CA ARG A 77 -5.59 7.40 29.43
C ARG A 77 -4.58 7.22 28.29
N VAL A 78 -5.04 6.87 27.10
CA VAL A 78 -4.21 6.61 25.91
C VAL A 78 -4.63 7.55 24.79
N THR A 79 -3.67 8.27 24.22
CA THR A 79 -3.90 9.12 23.05
C THR A 79 -4.38 8.26 21.87
N LYS A 80 -5.49 8.68 21.26
CA LYS A 80 -6.03 8.11 20.04
C LYS A 80 -5.88 9.08 18.88
N TYR A 81 -5.78 8.56 17.68
CA TYR A 81 -5.53 9.31 16.46
C TYR A 81 -6.64 9.10 15.44
N GLU A 82 -6.95 10.18 14.72
CA GLU A 82 -7.95 10.22 13.66
C GLU A 82 -7.41 10.93 12.41
N HIS A 83 -7.97 10.61 11.23
CA HIS A 83 -7.71 11.39 10.03
C HIS A 83 -8.63 12.62 9.97
N ARG A 84 -8.23 13.64 9.20
CA ARG A 84 -8.97 14.88 8.98
C ARG A 84 -9.18 15.20 7.50
N LEU A 85 -9.26 14.15 6.66
CA LEU A 85 -9.41 14.32 5.23
C LEU A 85 -10.74 14.98 4.85
N GLN A 86 -11.78 14.72 5.62
CA GLN A 86 -13.08 15.34 5.38
C GLN A 86 -13.00 16.88 5.53
N GLU A 87 -12.28 17.35 6.54
CA GLU A 87 -12.07 18.78 6.77
C GLU A 87 -11.20 19.40 5.66
N ALA A 88 -10.18 18.66 5.19
CA ALA A 88 -9.23 19.14 4.20
C ALA A 88 -9.77 19.15 2.76
N PHE A 89 -10.59 18.15 2.39
CA PHE A 89 -10.97 17.91 0.99
C PHE A 89 -12.48 17.78 0.74
N ASN A 90 -13.30 17.66 1.79
CA ASN A 90 -14.75 17.45 1.69
C ASN A 90 -15.12 16.32 0.70
N PHE A 91 -14.51 15.13 0.90
CA PHE A 91 -14.78 13.95 0.08
C PHE A 91 -16.18 13.40 0.31
N ASP A 92 -16.83 12.96 -0.76
CA ASP A 92 -17.99 12.08 -0.63
C ASP A 92 -17.54 10.62 -0.30
N ARG A 93 -18.50 9.74 0.04
CA ARG A 93 -18.21 8.34 0.39
C ARG A 93 -17.56 7.54 -0.73
N ARG A 94 -17.82 7.89 -1.99
CA ARG A 94 -17.23 7.24 -3.18
C ARG A 94 -15.78 7.65 -3.33
N GLU A 95 -15.51 8.95 -3.23
CA GLU A 95 -14.18 9.52 -3.36
C GLU A 95 -13.24 9.03 -2.28
N ILE A 96 -13.68 9.03 -1.01
CA ILE A 96 -12.82 8.60 0.10
C ILE A 96 -12.51 7.10 0.04
N ALA A 97 -13.45 6.27 -0.43
CA ALA A 97 -13.21 4.83 -0.62
C ALA A 97 -12.15 4.56 -1.71
N ILE A 98 -12.23 5.26 -2.85
CA ILE A 98 -11.23 5.16 -3.92
C ILE A 98 -9.88 5.67 -3.45
N VAL A 99 -9.82 6.86 -2.82
CA VAL A 99 -8.59 7.44 -2.28
C VAL A 99 -7.94 6.48 -1.28
N CYS A 100 -8.70 5.89 -0.38
CA CYS A 100 -8.19 4.93 0.60
C CYS A 100 -7.51 3.72 -0.07
N VAL A 101 -8.13 3.12 -1.09
CA VAL A 101 -7.52 1.99 -1.82
C VAL A 101 -6.26 2.41 -2.54
N LEU A 102 -6.26 3.58 -3.19
CA LEU A 102 -5.08 4.09 -3.89
C LEU A 102 -3.92 4.40 -2.93
N LEU A 103 -4.19 4.95 -1.74
CA LEU A 103 -3.18 5.20 -0.71
C LEU A 103 -2.58 3.89 -0.16
N LEU A 104 -3.39 2.85 0.02
CA LEU A 104 -2.95 1.59 0.62
C LEU A 104 -2.31 0.61 -0.36
N ARG A 105 -2.66 0.70 -1.65
CA ARG A 105 -2.28 -0.29 -2.67
C ARG A 105 -1.61 0.30 -3.91
N GLY A 106 -1.43 1.61 -3.97
CA GLY A 106 -0.85 2.26 -5.14
C GLY A 106 -1.78 2.23 -6.37
N ALA A 107 -1.19 2.17 -7.54
CA ALA A 107 -1.92 2.28 -8.80
C ALA A 107 -2.86 1.09 -9.07
N GLN A 108 -4.12 1.37 -9.42
CA GLN A 108 -5.20 0.39 -9.61
C GLN A 108 -5.96 0.63 -10.91
N THR A 109 -6.49 -0.43 -11.53
CA THR A 109 -7.49 -0.33 -12.60
C THR A 109 -8.87 -0.03 -12.01
N PRO A 110 -9.83 0.52 -12.79
CA PRO A 110 -11.20 0.71 -12.32
C PRO A 110 -11.87 -0.58 -11.84
N GLY A 111 -11.59 -1.72 -12.49
CA GLY A 111 -12.10 -3.03 -12.08
C GLY A 111 -11.55 -3.47 -10.73
N GLU A 112 -10.25 -3.27 -10.48
CA GLU A 112 -9.63 -3.53 -9.18
C GLU A 112 -10.21 -2.63 -8.09
N LEU A 113 -10.41 -1.34 -8.37
CA LEU A 113 -11.01 -0.39 -7.42
C LEU A 113 -12.42 -0.81 -7.03
N ARG A 114 -13.28 -1.17 -8.01
CA ARG A 114 -14.63 -1.65 -7.75
C ARG A 114 -14.66 -2.80 -6.75
N GLY A 115 -13.82 -3.82 -6.95
CA GLY A 115 -13.78 -4.97 -6.04
C GLY A 115 -13.13 -4.68 -4.69
N ARG A 116 -12.14 -3.77 -4.64
CA ARG A 116 -11.37 -3.48 -3.42
C ARG A 116 -12.01 -2.45 -2.50
N THR A 117 -12.93 -1.64 -3.01
CA THR A 117 -13.70 -0.67 -2.23
C THR A 117 -14.94 -1.28 -1.56
N ASP A 118 -15.36 -2.48 -1.92
CA ASP A 118 -16.65 -3.10 -1.55
C ASP A 118 -16.95 -3.03 -0.04
N ARG A 119 -15.97 -3.18 0.82
CA ARG A 119 -16.13 -3.07 2.29
C ARG A 119 -16.30 -1.63 2.81
N MET A 120 -15.94 -0.63 1.99
CA MET A 120 -16.02 0.79 2.34
C MET A 120 -17.16 1.49 1.61
N TYR A 121 -17.28 1.21 0.32
CA TYR A 121 -18.36 1.66 -0.54
C TYR A 121 -18.57 0.67 -1.69
N HIS A 122 -19.79 0.16 -1.84
CA HIS A 122 -20.15 -0.72 -2.94
C HIS A 122 -20.50 0.08 -4.20
N PHE A 123 -19.75 -0.12 -5.28
CA PHE A 123 -20.04 0.45 -6.60
C PHE A 123 -20.81 -0.55 -7.45
N GLU A 124 -22.02 -0.19 -7.85
CA GLU A 124 -22.87 -1.06 -8.66
C GLU A 124 -22.33 -1.22 -10.08
N ALA A 125 -21.91 -0.10 -10.71
CA ALA A 125 -21.38 -0.09 -12.06
C ALA A 125 -19.90 0.34 -12.11
N LEU A 126 -19.18 -0.11 -13.14
CA LEU A 126 -17.81 0.32 -13.39
C LEU A 126 -17.74 1.82 -13.75
N ASP A 127 -18.76 2.32 -14.43
CA ASP A 127 -18.86 3.73 -14.84
C ASP A 127 -18.95 4.67 -13.63
N ASP A 128 -19.50 4.22 -12.51
CA ASP A 128 -19.50 4.99 -11.25
C ASP A 128 -18.08 5.18 -10.69
N VAL A 129 -17.25 4.15 -10.81
CA VAL A 129 -15.82 4.24 -10.42
C VAL A 129 -15.09 5.20 -11.32
N VAL A 130 -15.26 5.07 -12.65
CA VAL A 130 -14.61 5.93 -13.65
C VAL A 130 -15.02 7.39 -13.43
N SER A 131 -16.31 7.68 -13.27
CA SER A 131 -16.80 9.04 -13.03
C SER A 131 -16.29 9.63 -11.71
N THR A 132 -16.08 8.80 -10.68
CA THR A 132 -15.50 9.24 -9.41
C THR A 132 -14.00 9.55 -9.56
N LEU A 133 -13.26 8.72 -10.31
CA LEU A 133 -11.86 8.97 -10.65
C LEU A 133 -11.68 10.25 -11.46
N ASP A 134 -12.56 10.47 -12.43
CA ASP A 134 -12.55 11.69 -13.24
C ASP A 134 -12.80 12.94 -12.38
N ARG A 135 -13.72 12.88 -11.42
CA ARG A 135 -13.92 13.98 -10.46
C ARG A 135 -12.66 14.25 -9.63
N LEU A 136 -12.00 13.20 -9.13
CA LEU A 136 -10.74 13.33 -8.37
C LEU A 136 -9.62 13.92 -9.23
N ALA A 137 -9.57 13.57 -10.52
CA ALA A 137 -8.58 14.09 -11.47
C ALA A 137 -8.82 15.56 -11.88
N HIS A 138 -10.08 16.03 -11.84
CA HIS A 138 -10.46 17.40 -12.19
C HIS A 138 -10.55 18.36 -10.97
N ARG A 139 -10.17 17.90 -9.78
CA ARG A 139 -10.02 18.79 -8.62
C ARG A 139 -8.84 19.74 -8.78
N GLU A 140 -8.86 20.84 -8.06
CA GLU A 140 -7.76 21.81 -7.99
C GLU A 140 -7.22 21.88 -6.55
N PRO A 141 -6.03 21.34 -6.29
CA PRO A 141 -5.18 20.55 -7.18
C PRO A 141 -5.75 19.16 -7.48
N PRO A 142 -5.35 18.52 -8.60
CA PRO A 142 -5.79 17.17 -8.93
C PRO A 142 -5.28 16.16 -7.89
N LEU A 143 -6.13 15.20 -7.52
CA LEU A 143 -5.85 14.21 -6.47
C LEU A 143 -5.64 12.79 -7.00
N ALA A 144 -6.00 12.54 -8.26
CA ALA A 144 -5.74 11.29 -8.96
C ALA A 144 -5.30 11.58 -10.39
N ALA A 145 -4.55 10.66 -10.98
CA ALA A 145 -4.17 10.69 -12.39
C ALA A 145 -4.21 9.31 -13.00
N VAL A 146 -4.51 9.27 -14.31
CA VAL A 146 -4.36 8.07 -15.12
C VAL A 146 -2.89 7.89 -15.49
N LEU A 147 -2.38 6.67 -15.29
CA LEU A 147 -1.04 6.31 -15.73
C LEU A 147 -1.04 5.89 -17.21
N PRO A 148 0.07 6.15 -17.93
CA PRO A 148 0.26 5.61 -19.26
C PRO A 148 0.07 4.08 -19.27
N ARG A 149 -0.59 3.57 -20.31
CA ARG A 149 -0.80 2.12 -20.45
C ARG A 149 0.52 1.40 -20.58
N GLN A 150 0.68 0.35 -19.78
CA GLN A 150 1.82 -0.53 -19.93
C GLN A 150 1.65 -1.42 -21.17
N PRO A 151 2.72 -1.74 -21.91
CA PRO A 151 2.66 -2.69 -23.01
C PRO A 151 2.05 -4.02 -22.55
N GLY A 152 1.05 -4.53 -23.28
CA GLY A 152 0.36 -5.78 -22.96
C GLY A 152 -0.82 -5.66 -22.00
N THR A 153 -1.12 -4.48 -21.46
CA THR A 153 -2.29 -4.28 -20.60
C THR A 153 -3.47 -3.66 -21.37
N LYS A 154 -4.69 -4.16 -21.12
CA LYS A 154 -5.91 -3.66 -21.79
C LYS A 154 -6.46 -2.41 -21.11
N GLU A 155 -6.25 -2.25 -19.80
CA GLU A 155 -6.84 -1.19 -18.98
C GLU A 155 -5.79 -0.22 -18.47
N SER A 156 -6.16 1.06 -18.37
CA SER A 156 -5.35 2.10 -17.72
C SER A 156 -5.44 1.95 -16.21
N ARG A 157 -4.34 2.27 -15.52
CA ARG A 157 -4.30 2.33 -14.07
C ARG A 157 -4.37 3.78 -13.61
N TYR A 158 -4.98 4.00 -12.46
CA TYR A 158 -5.06 5.29 -11.79
C TYR A 158 -4.25 5.24 -10.50
N MET A 159 -3.58 6.36 -10.18
CA MET A 159 -2.88 6.52 -8.92
C MET A 159 -3.29 7.83 -8.24
N HIS A 160 -3.08 7.92 -6.93
CA HIS A 160 -3.23 9.17 -6.20
C HIS A 160 -2.06 10.12 -6.48
N LEU A 161 -2.29 11.43 -6.33
CA LEU A 161 -1.27 12.47 -6.48
C LEU A 161 -0.80 13.07 -5.15
N PHE A 162 -1.15 12.47 -4.02
CA PHE A 162 -0.71 12.92 -2.70
C PHE A 162 0.80 12.79 -2.47
N SER A 163 1.51 12.00 -3.27
CA SER A 163 2.98 11.86 -3.21
C SER A 163 3.71 12.64 -4.31
N GLY A 164 3.04 13.60 -4.93
CA GLY A 164 3.57 14.39 -6.03
C GLY A 164 3.00 13.97 -7.39
N GLU A 165 3.65 14.40 -8.46
CA GLU A 165 3.20 14.13 -9.83
C GLU A 165 3.25 12.64 -10.15
N ALA A 166 2.32 12.20 -11.00
CA ALA A 166 2.33 10.84 -11.52
C ALA A 166 3.64 10.61 -12.31
N PRO A 167 4.32 9.47 -12.10
CA PRO A 167 5.55 9.17 -12.82
C PRO A 167 5.29 9.16 -14.33
N ALA A 168 6.18 9.80 -15.09
CA ALA A 168 6.12 9.78 -16.54
C ALA A 168 6.21 8.34 -17.09
N ALA A 169 5.75 8.11 -18.32
CA ALA A 169 5.72 6.77 -18.92
C ALA A 169 7.06 6.01 -18.84
N ALA A 170 8.20 6.74 -18.87
CA ALA A 170 9.53 6.18 -18.72
C ALA A 170 9.82 5.68 -17.29
N ASP A 171 9.26 6.34 -16.27
CA ASP A 171 9.47 5.98 -14.86
C ASP A 171 8.56 4.83 -14.42
N VAL A 172 7.35 4.75 -14.98
CA VAL A 172 6.44 3.60 -14.75
C VAL A 172 7.03 2.31 -15.30
N ALA A 173 7.69 2.38 -16.47
CA ALA A 173 8.42 1.24 -17.02
C ALA A 173 9.62 0.82 -16.17
N ARG A 174 10.26 1.77 -15.45
CA ARG A 174 11.35 1.49 -14.51
C ARG A 174 10.85 0.99 -13.15
N ALA A 175 9.73 1.49 -12.65
CA ALA A 175 9.15 1.06 -11.37
C ALA A 175 8.48 -0.32 -11.43
N SER A 176 8.06 -0.75 -12.63
CA SER A 176 7.52 -2.10 -12.88
C SER A 176 8.58 -3.11 -13.28
N THR A 177 9.82 -2.70 -13.46
CA THR A 177 10.97 -3.61 -13.51
C THR A 177 11.32 -3.95 -12.06
N PRO A 178 11.29 -5.24 -11.64
CA PRO A 178 11.92 -5.60 -10.38
C PRO A 178 13.35 -5.05 -10.45
N MET A 179 13.80 -4.41 -9.36
CA MET A 179 15.15 -3.83 -9.25
C MET A 179 16.16 -4.82 -9.82
N THR A 180 16.53 -4.65 -11.08
CA THR A 180 17.65 -5.36 -11.68
C THR A 180 18.89 -4.72 -11.08
N LEU A 181 19.41 -5.34 -10.03
CA LEU A 181 20.84 -5.27 -9.78
C LEU A 181 21.52 -5.59 -11.10
N SER A 182 22.33 -4.67 -11.57
CA SER A 182 23.01 -4.61 -12.85
C SER A 182 23.42 -5.96 -13.45
N GLY A 183 23.12 -6.12 -14.74
CA GLY A 183 23.92 -6.87 -15.69
C GLY A 183 23.68 -8.38 -15.74
N GLY A 184 22.72 -8.79 -16.56
CA GLY A 184 22.55 -10.16 -17.02
C GLY A 184 21.20 -10.33 -17.69
N SER A 185 21.13 -11.03 -18.83
CA SER A 185 19.87 -11.31 -19.50
C SER A 185 18.97 -12.17 -18.56
N THR A 186 17.67 -12.12 -18.74
CA THR A 186 16.71 -12.93 -17.94
C THR A 186 17.07 -14.42 -17.99
N ALA A 187 17.63 -14.90 -19.12
CA ALA A 187 18.13 -16.24 -19.29
C ALA A 187 19.34 -16.57 -18.39
N GLU A 188 20.28 -15.62 -18.21
CA GLU A 188 21.43 -15.81 -17.31
C GLU A 188 21.00 -15.84 -15.84
N ARG A 189 19.98 -15.06 -15.46
CA ARG A 189 19.42 -15.10 -14.10
C ARG A 189 18.68 -16.40 -13.82
N VAL A 190 17.92 -16.91 -14.79
CA VAL A 190 17.26 -18.22 -14.68
C VAL A 190 18.30 -19.32 -14.55
N ALA A 191 19.34 -19.34 -15.40
CA ALA A 191 20.41 -20.32 -15.32
C ALA A 191 21.13 -20.28 -13.96
N LYS A 192 21.40 -19.08 -13.41
CA LYS A 192 22.02 -18.94 -12.09
C LYS A 192 21.12 -19.46 -10.97
N LEU A 193 19.82 -19.15 -11.01
CA LEU A 193 18.86 -19.67 -10.02
C LEU A 193 18.71 -21.18 -10.12
N GLU A 194 18.74 -21.75 -11.31
CA GLU A 194 18.72 -23.21 -11.51
C GLU A 194 19.98 -23.87 -10.94
N GLU A 195 21.14 -23.24 -11.09
CA GLU A 195 22.41 -23.70 -10.49
C GLU A 195 22.37 -23.64 -8.96
N GLU A 196 21.90 -22.53 -8.38
CA GLU A 196 21.73 -22.37 -6.93
C GLU A 196 20.74 -23.41 -6.36
N VAL A 197 19.63 -23.66 -7.03
CA VAL A 197 18.66 -24.70 -6.64
C VAL A 197 19.27 -26.08 -6.72
N ALA A 198 20.07 -26.37 -7.73
CA ALA A 198 20.78 -27.64 -7.84
C ALA A 198 21.81 -27.86 -6.73
N ALA A 199 22.57 -26.80 -6.37
CA ALA A 199 23.53 -26.83 -5.27
C ALA A 199 22.83 -27.06 -3.92
N LEU A 200 21.76 -26.33 -3.62
CA LEU A 200 20.98 -26.49 -2.39
C LEU A 200 20.35 -27.89 -2.26
N ARG A 201 19.90 -28.48 -3.37
CA ARG A 201 19.39 -29.87 -3.37
C ARG A 201 20.48 -30.87 -3.07
N ALA A 202 21.70 -30.67 -3.58
CA ALA A 202 22.85 -31.53 -3.29
C ALA A 202 23.23 -31.45 -1.80
N GLU A 203 23.34 -30.25 -1.23
CA GLU A 203 23.61 -30.05 0.20
C GLU A 203 22.54 -30.68 1.08
N LEU A 204 21.26 -30.52 0.73
CA LEU A 204 20.16 -31.15 1.46
C LEU A 204 20.26 -32.67 1.44
N SER A 205 20.59 -33.25 0.30
CA SER A 205 20.80 -34.69 0.16
C SER A 205 21.96 -35.21 1.02
N GLU A 206 23.06 -34.46 1.08
CA GLU A 206 24.21 -34.78 1.92
C GLU A 206 23.85 -34.77 3.42
N VAL A 207 23.18 -33.67 3.86
CA VAL A 207 22.68 -33.57 5.24
C VAL A 207 21.72 -34.71 5.61
N GLN A 208 20.84 -35.09 4.70
CA GLN A 208 19.94 -36.22 4.90
C GLN A 208 20.70 -37.56 5.04
N GLN A 209 21.76 -37.77 4.25
CA GLN A 209 22.60 -38.94 4.35
C GLN A 209 23.38 -38.99 5.66
N GLN A 210 23.95 -37.84 6.10
CA GLN A 210 24.64 -37.70 7.37
C GLN A 210 23.70 -37.99 8.53
N LEU A 211 22.47 -37.45 8.49
CA LEU A 211 21.46 -37.69 9.52
C LEU A 211 21.06 -39.17 9.56
N ALA A 212 20.91 -39.83 8.41
CA ALA A 212 20.59 -41.26 8.33
C ALA A 212 21.74 -42.12 8.87
N ALA A 213 22.99 -41.74 8.55
CA ALA A 213 24.17 -42.43 9.08
C ALA A 213 24.30 -42.24 10.61
N PHE A 214 24.05 -41.05 11.10
CA PHE A 214 24.04 -40.75 12.53
C PHE A 214 22.96 -41.54 13.29
N ARG A 215 21.76 -41.65 12.74
CA ARG A 215 20.69 -42.46 13.32
C ARG A 215 21.06 -43.91 13.46
N LYS A 216 21.73 -44.49 12.45
CA LYS A 216 22.21 -45.90 12.48
C LYS A 216 23.28 -46.19 13.55
N GLN A 217 23.94 -45.16 14.09
CA GLN A 217 24.92 -45.34 15.18
C GLN A 217 24.27 -45.46 16.57
N PHE A 218 22.96 -45.17 16.67
CA PHE A 218 22.21 -45.23 17.92
C PHE A 218 21.10 -46.30 17.95
N GLU A 219 20.95 -47.07 16.86
CA GLU A 219 20.17 -48.31 16.80
C GLU A 219 21.08 -49.54 16.99
#